data_843e2c3040aab8c19ce6b49e93b5c227
#
_entry.id   843e2c3040aab8c19ce6b49e93b5c227
#
_cell.length_a   1.000
_cell.length_b   1.000
_cell.length_c   1.000
_cell.angle_alpha   90.00
_cell.angle_beta   90.00
_cell.angle_gamma   90.00
#
_symmetry.space_group_name_H-M   'P 1'
#
loop_
_entity.id
_entity.type
_entity.pdbx_description
1 polymer ?
#
loop_
_entity_poly.entity_id
_entity_poly.type
_entity_poly.pdbx_seq_one_letter_code
_entity_poly.pdbx_strand_id
1 'polypeptide(L)'
;MRGRVYIYHRRVADPDFSLVVLCYRSGTSIIPFVERLCQTLSYCNFTWELVLVGNYVEGSDDETPEVVTRLAATRPNIRTVVRPKDGMMGWDMRMGLNAARGEYIGVIDGDGQFPPESVVACLLKARLQNLDLTKTYRVHRDDGFYRRLISSVYNLLFKLLFGMRIQDVNSKPKIIRRSKYELLRLESNDWFADAEIMIRAHEAGLSIGEVPVHFLALDARASFVKPAAILEFISNLFKYRFGRRHRTLGAAAPAPVATLERPQQPAEPPDRAPSP
;
A
#
# COMPACT_ATOMS: atom_id res chain seq x y z
N MET A 1 17.57 -25.30 44.40
CA MET A 1 16.66 -24.25 43.96
C MET A 1 16.98 -23.93 42.50
N ARG A 2 16.14 -24.36 41.55
CA ARG A 2 16.36 -24.05 40.13
C ARG A 2 15.56 -22.77 39.81
N GLY A 3 16.27 -21.65 39.63
CA GLY A 3 15.69 -20.36 39.23
C GLY A 3 15.07 -20.48 37.83
N ARG A 4 13.76 -20.27 37.68
CA ARG A 4 13.09 -20.10 36.40
C ARG A 4 13.49 -18.73 35.84
N VAL A 5 14.26 -18.73 34.77
CA VAL A 5 14.53 -17.53 33.98
C VAL A 5 13.25 -17.24 33.16
N TYR A 6 12.51 -16.21 33.52
CA TYR A 6 11.40 -15.69 32.72
C TYR A 6 11.98 -14.81 31.63
N ILE A 7 12.07 -15.33 30.39
CA ILE A 7 12.37 -14.51 29.22
C ILE A 7 11.09 -13.74 28.87
N TYR A 8 11.02 -12.49 29.29
CA TYR A 8 9.99 -11.55 28.81
C TYR A 8 10.29 -11.25 27.33
N HIS A 9 9.64 -11.94 26.42
CA HIS A 9 9.53 -11.49 25.04
C HIS A 9 8.71 -10.19 25.04
N ARG A 10 9.39 -9.07 25.06
CA ARG A 10 8.79 -7.76 24.81
C ARG A 10 8.20 -7.83 23.39
N ARG A 11 6.87 -8.00 23.27
CA ARG A 11 6.18 -7.78 21.99
C ARG A 11 6.56 -6.35 21.58
N VAL A 12 7.25 -6.22 20.46
CA VAL A 12 7.46 -4.91 19.85
C VAL A 12 6.05 -4.38 19.61
N ALA A 13 5.70 -3.27 20.24
CA ALA A 13 4.38 -2.67 20.07
C ALA A 13 4.14 -2.40 18.59
N ASP A 14 2.91 -2.63 18.13
CA ASP A 14 2.54 -2.28 16.76
C ASP A 14 2.79 -0.78 16.56
N PRO A 15 3.30 -0.33 15.40
CA PRO A 15 3.56 1.08 15.16
C PRO A 15 2.24 1.87 15.06
N ASP A 16 2.32 3.21 15.22
CA ASP A 16 1.17 4.08 14.97
C ASP A 16 0.76 4.06 13.50
N PHE A 17 1.74 3.88 12.59
CA PHE A 17 1.51 3.95 11.16
C PHE A 17 2.33 2.92 10.38
N SER A 18 1.69 2.21 9.44
CA SER A 18 2.35 1.37 8.44
C SER A 18 2.09 1.92 7.05
N LEU A 19 3.14 2.17 6.28
CA LEU A 19 3.03 2.58 4.88
C LEU A 19 3.47 1.46 3.95
N VAL A 20 2.55 0.98 3.14
CA VAL A 20 2.80 0.04 2.04
C VAL A 20 3.30 0.81 0.82
N VAL A 21 4.45 0.43 0.29
CA VAL A 21 5.03 1.00 -0.92
C VAL A 21 5.02 -0.05 -2.02
N LEU A 22 4.34 0.24 -3.13
CA LEU A 22 4.22 -0.67 -4.27
C LEU A 22 5.45 -0.51 -5.18
N CYS A 23 6.36 -1.49 -5.14
CA CYS A 23 7.70 -1.39 -5.77
C CYS A 23 7.84 -2.15 -7.08
N TYR A 24 6.74 -2.63 -7.68
CA TYR A 24 6.79 -3.50 -8.88
C TYR A 24 7.70 -2.97 -10.00
N ARG A 25 8.67 -3.79 -10.41
CA ARG A 25 9.65 -3.50 -11.47
C ARG A 25 10.38 -2.16 -11.31
N SER A 26 10.69 -1.80 -10.09
CA SER A 26 11.38 -0.55 -9.78
C SER A 26 12.90 -0.70 -9.76
N GLY A 27 13.41 -1.93 -9.53
CA GLY A 27 14.85 -2.14 -9.38
C GLY A 27 15.47 -1.16 -8.39
N THR A 28 16.62 -0.61 -8.69
CA THR A 28 17.31 0.36 -7.84
C THR A 28 16.67 1.75 -7.81
N SER A 29 15.77 2.07 -8.76
CA SER A 29 15.11 3.38 -8.82
C SER A 29 14.20 3.66 -7.62
N ILE A 30 13.81 2.62 -6.86
CA ILE A 30 13.01 2.75 -5.63
C ILE A 30 13.81 3.35 -4.47
N ILE A 31 15.14 3.21 -4.44
CA ILE A 31 16.00 3.57 -3.31
C ILE A 31 15.85 5.04 -2.91
N PRO A 32 16.00 6.03 -3.81
CA PRO A 32 15.85 7.44 -3.44
C PRO A 32 14.47 7.77 -2.89
N PHE A 33 13.43 7.14 -3.40
CA PHE A 33 12.07 7.38 -2.92
C PHE A 33 11.87 6.81 -1.50
N VAL A 34 12.34 5.60 -1.23
CA VAL A 34 12.32 5.01 0.12
C VAL A 34 13.11 5.85 1.12
N GLU A 35 14.28 6.37 0.72
CA GLU A 35 15.08 7.25 1.56
C GLU A 35 14.34 8.54 1.92
N ARG A 36 13.71 9.19 0.93
CA ARG A 36 12.88 10.37 1.16
C ARG A 36 11.69 10.07 2.08
N LEU A 37 11.01 8.92 1.90
CA LEU A 37 9.93 8.49 2.80
C LEU A 37 10.44 8.32 4.23
N CYS A 38 11.56 7.61 4.43
CA CYS A 38 12.17 7.44 5.74
C CYS A 38 12.52 8.78 6.38
N GLN A 39 13.15 9.69 5.63
CA GLN A 39 13.49 11.03 6.10
C GLN A 39 12.24 11.81 6.50
N THR A 40 11.22 11.87 5.64
CA THR A 40 9.97 12.60 5.91
C THR A 40 9.27 12.06 7.16
N LEU A 41 9.16 10.73 7.28
CA LEU A 41 8.51 10.10 8.44
C LEU A 41 9.33 10.23 9.73
N SER A 42 10.66 10.32 9.65
CA SER A 42 11.52 10.49 10.83
C SER A 42 11.36 11.85 11.53
N TYR A 43 10.87 12.86 10.83
CA TYR A 43 10.54 14.17 11.43
C TYR A 43 9.22 14.17 12.18
N CYS A 44 8.43 13.10 12.09
CA CYS A 44 7.12 13.03 12.72
C CYS A 44 7.22 12.39 14.11
N ASN A 45 6.41 12.87 15.06
CA ASN A 45 6.36 12.35 16.42
C ASN A 45 5.34 11.20 16.52
N PHE A 46 5.56 10.13 15.73
CA PHE A 46 4.83 8.86 15.81
C PHE A 46 5.72 7.71 15.34
N THR A 47 5.43 6.51 15.81
CA THR A 47 6.13 5.30 15.38
C THR A 47 5.63 4.82 14.04
N TRP A 48 6.53 4.37 13.15
CA TRP A 48 6.17 3.96 11.81
C TRP A 48 6.97 2.78 11.29
N GLU A 49 6.39 2.08 10.33
CA GLU A 49 7.07 1.09 9.50
C GLU A 49 6.77 1.31 8.01
N LEU A 50 7.70 0.90 7.15
CA LEU A 50 7.46 0.72 5.72
C LEU A 50 7.30 -0.76 5.41
N VAL A 51 6.32 -1.10 4.57
CA VAL A 51 6.14 -2.43 4.00
C VAL A 51 6.39 -2.32 2.49
N LEU A 52 7.59 -2.69 2.05
CA LEU A 52 7.97 -2.65 0.64
C LEU A 52 7.45 -3.90 -0.07
N VAL A 53 6.59 -3.72 -1.05
CA VAL A 53 6.01 -4.82 -1.83
C VAL A 53 6.78 -4.95 -3.14
N GLY A 54 7.72 -5.91 -3.19
CA GLY A 54 8.57 -6.22 -4.33
C GLY A 54 8.17 -7.55 -4.99
N ASN A 55 6.87 -7.77 -5.22
CA ASN A 55 6.38 -8.98 -5.87
C ASN A 55 6.81 -9.02 -7.36
N TYR A 56 7.10 -10.21 -7.86
CA TYR A 56 7.74 -10.41 -9.16
C TYR A 56 7.04 -11.48 -10.01
N VAL A 57 7.28 -11.44 -11.31
CA VAL A 57 6.87 -12.52 -12.24
C VAL A 57 7.99 -13.55 -12.29
N GLU A 58 7.67 -14.82 -12.06
CA GLU A 58 8.66 -15.90 -12.13
C GLU A 58 9.38 -15.92 -13.47
N GLY A 59 10.70 -16.10 -13.42
CA GLY A 59 11.55 -16.10 -14.62
C GLY A 59 11.79 -14.71 -15.23
N SER A 60 11.37 -13.62 -14.58
CA SER A 60 11.72 -12.26 -15.00
C SER A 60 13.11 -11.85 -14.50
N ASP A 61 13.69 -10.87 -15.17
CA ASP A 61 14.96 -10.20 -14.83
C ASP A 61 14.77 -9.02 -13.85
N ASP A 62 13.66 -9.02 -13.07
CA ASP A 62 13.31 -7.94 -12.16
C ASP A 62 14.14 -8.00 -10.88
N GLU A 63 15.07 -7.06 -10.70
CA GLU A 63 15.92 -6.94 -9.50
C GLU A 63 15.22 -6.36 -8.27
N THR A 64 13.94 -5.97 -8.40
CA THR A 64 13.19 -5.34 -7.30
C THR A 64 13.16 -6.18 -6.02
N PRO A 65 12.93 -7.52 -6.08
CA PRO A 65 12.93 -8.39 -4.91
C PRO A 65 14.19 -8.28 -4.06
N GLU A 66 15.35 -8.32 -4.71
CA GLU A 66 16.67 -8.25 -4.06
C GLU A 66 16.93 -6.86 -3.48
N VAL A 67 16.55 -5.82 -4.21
CA VAL A 67 16.73 -4.43 -3.79
C VAL A 67 15.91 -4.13 -2.53
N VAL A 68 14.62 -4.48 -2.51
CA VAL A 68 13.77 -4.21 -1.33
C VAL A 68 14.20 -5.06 -0.13
N THR A 69 14.67 -6.29 -0.35
CA THR A 69 15.19 -7.16 0.70
C THR A 69 16.45 -6.58 1.34
N ARG A 70 17.37 -6.04 0.55
CA ARG A 70 18.56 -5.33 1.07
C ARG A 70 18.21 -4.09 1.87
N LEU A 71 17.23 -3.30 1.41
CA LEU A 71 16.75 -2.13 2.16
C LEU A 71 16.19 -2.53 3.52
N ALA A 72 15.42 -3.61 3.59
CA ALA A 72 14.87 -4.10 4.85
C ALA A 72 15.93 -4.67 5.79
N ALA A 73 16.99 -5.30 5.26
CA ALA A 73 18.07 -5.86 6.07
C ALA A 73 18.85 -4.78 6.84
N THR A 74 18.91 -3.55 6.32
CA THR A 74 19.68 -2.44 6.90
C THR A 74 18.87 -1.52 7.82
N ARG A 75 17.53 -1.69 7.89
CA ARG A 75 16.63 -0.77 8.62
C ARG A 75 15.55 -1.55 9.37
N PRO A 76 15.50 -1.47 10.70
CA PRO A 76 14.61 -2.29 11.53
C PRO A 76 13.12 -1.95 11.36
N ASN A 77 12.81 -0.74 10.88
CA ASN A 77 11.46 -0.26 10.59
C ASN A 77 11.02 -0.49 9.13
N ILE A 78 11.80 -1.24 8.34
CA ILE A 78 11.41 -1.65 6.99
C ILE A 78 11.18 -3.16 6.97
N ARG A 79 10.05 -3.55 6.39
CA ARG A 79 9.69 -4.95 6.14
C ARG A 79 9.38 -5.13 4.67
N THR A 80 9.41 -6.36 4.18
CA THR A 80 9.13 -6.66 2.78
C THR A 80 8.02 -7.68 2.63
N VAL A 81 7.32 -7.58 1.50
CA VAL A 81 6.49 -8.63 0.93
C VAL A 81 7.07 -8.93 -0.45
N VAL A 82 7.65 -10.12 -0.60
CA VAL A 82 8.29 -10.57 -1.85
C VAL A 82 7.75 -11.94 -2.20
N ARG A 83 6.94 -12.02 -3.24
CA ARG A 83 6.29 -13.26 -3.70
C ARG A 83 6.12 -13.28 -5.21
N PRO A 84 6.05 -14.46 -5.83
CA PRO A 84 5.54 -14.57 -7.19
C PRO A 84 4.16 -13.93 -7.30
N LYS A 85 3.92 -13.17 -8.38
CA LYS A 85 2.65 -12.46 -8.59
C LYS A 85 1.55 -13.43 -9.01
N ASP A 86 0.39 -13.26 -8.37
CA ASP A 86 -0.87 -13.91 -8.74
C ASP A 86 -1.95 -12.84 -9.00
N GLY A 87 -1.57 -11.80 -9.71
CA GLY A 87 -2.44 -10.66 -10.03
C GLY A 87 -1.65 -9.43 -10.42
N MET A 88 -2.37 -8.32 -10.51
CA MET A 88 -1.84 -7.00 -10.88
C MET A 88 -1.56 -6.17 -9.63
N MET A 89 -1.68 -4.84 -9.75
CA MET A 89 -1.46 -3.89 -8.65
C MET A 89 -2.36 -4.16 -7.43
N GLY A 90 -3.61 -4.54 -7.64
CA GLY A 90 -4.56 -4.82 -6.55
C GLY A 90 -4.11 -5.97 -5.67
N TRP A 91 -3.53 -7.01 -6.27
CA TRP A 91 -2.96 -8.12 -5.52
C TRP A 91 -1.77 -7.67 -4.66
N ASP A 92 -0.85 -6.88 -5.23
CA ASP A 92 0.28 -6.31 -4.50
C ASP A 92 -0.19 -5.44 -3.32
N MET A 93 -1.17 -4.58 -3.58
CA MET A 93 -1.77 -3.70 -2.57
C MET A 93 -2.35 -4.49 -1.40
N ARG A 94 -3.16 -5.53 -1.68
CA ARG A 94 -3.76 -6.38 -0.65
C ARG A 94 -2.72 -7.14 0.15
N MET A 95 -1.68 -7.68 -0.51
CA MET A 95 -0.59 -8.38 0.18
C MET A 95 0.15 -7.45 1.15
N GLY A 96 0.44 -6.23 0.71
CA GLY A 96 1.07 -5.22 1.55
C GLY A 96 0.19 -4.76 2.72
N LEU A 97 -1.07 -4.40 2.46
CA LEU A 97 -2.00 -3.95 3.49
C LEU A 97 -2.30 -5.04 4.54
N ASN A 98 -2.39 -6.30 4.13
CA ASN A 98 -2.55 -7.42 5.06
C ASN A 98 -1.29 -7.67 5.93
N ALA A 99 -0.11 -7.28 5.44
CA ALA A 99 1.14 -7.38 6.21
C ALA A 99 1.36 -6.19 7.16
N ALA A 100 0.66 -5.08 6.95
CA ALA A 100 0.76 -3.86 7.76
C ALA A 100 0.17 -4.04 9.16
N ARG A 101 0.83 -3.48 10.19
CA ARG A 101 0.46 -3.68 11.60
C ARG A 101 0.03 -2.41 12.32
N GLY A 102 0.29 -1.24 11.73
CA GLY A 102 0.02 0.06 12.35
C GLY A 102 -1.45 0.29 12.69
N GLU A 103 -1.71 1.20 13.61
CA GLU A 103 -3.08 1.68 13.90
C GLU A 103 -3.73 2.25 12.65
N TYR A 104 -2.96 3.02 11.87
CA TYR A 104 -3.29 3.44 10.53
C TYR A 104 -2.40 2.71 9.53
N ILE A 105 -2.99 2.25 8.45
CA ILE A 105 -2.27 1.59 7.35
C ILE A 105 -2.49 2.39 6.07
N GLY A 106 -1.44 2.61 5.32
CA GLY A 106 -1.51 3.39 4.08
C GLY A 106 -0.87 2.66 2.91
N VAL A 107 -1.20 3.08 1.69
CA VAL A 107 -0.59 2.59 0.45
C VAL A 107 -0.22 3.75 -0.46
N ILE A 108 0.96 3.66 -1.06
CA ILE A 108 1.49 4.61 -2.04
C ILE A 108 2.20 3.87 -3.17
N ASP A 109 2.21 4.45 -4.38
CA ASP A 109 3.02 3.95 -5.48
C ASP A 109 4.50 4.31 -5.27
N GLY A 110 5.40 3.38 -5.59
CA GLY A 110 6.85 3.54 -5.42
C GLY A 110 7.53 4.26 -6.59
N ASP A 111 6.77 4.90 -7.47
CA ASP A 111 7.30 5.61 -8.63
C ASP A 111 7.73 7.06 -8.35
N GLY A 112 7.45 7.55 -7.14
CA GLY A 112 7.81 8.91 -6.70
C GLY A 112 6.94 10.02 -7.25
N GLN A 113 5.87 9.73 -7.99
CA GLN A 113 4.95 10.75 -8.52
C GLN A 113 4.11 11.42 -7.42
N PHE A 114 3.85 10.73 -6.33
CA PHE A 114 3.25 11.30 -5.13
C PHE A 114 4.33 11.70 -4.13
N PRO A 115 4.41 12.97 -3.72
CA PRO A 115 5.43 13.41 -2.77
C PRO A 115 5.21 12.76 -1.39
N PRO A 116 6.31 12.37 -0.67
CA PRO A 116 6.22 11.77 0.66
C PRO A 116 5.42 12.61 1.67
N GLU A 117 5.44 13.92 1.56
CA GLU A 117 4.73 14.86 2.42
C GLU A 117 3.21 14.66 2.36
N SER A 118 2.70 14.17 1.21
CA SER A 118 1.27 13.85 1.06
C SER A 118 0.81 12.71 1.98
N VAL A 119 1.72 11.80 2.33
CA VAL A 119 1.48 10.71 3.30
C VAL A 119 1.22 11.31 4.68
N VAL A 120 2.12 12.20 5.12
CA VAL A 120 1.99 12.88 6.42
C VAL A 120 0.73 13.72 6.47
N ALA A 121 0.43 14.48 5.41
CA ALA A 121 -0.77 15.30 5.33
C ALA A 121 -2.06 14.46 5.45
N CYS A 122 -2.14 13.32 4.76
CA CYS A 122 -3.27 12.40 4.86
C CYS A 122 -3.38 11.80 6.29
N LEU A 123 -2.27 11.33 6.87
CA LEU A 123 -2.28 10.75 8.22
C LEU A 123 -2.69 11.77 9.29
N LEU A 124 -2.14 12.98 9.23
CA LEU A 124 -2.51 14.04 10.17
C LEU A 124 -3.98 14.41 10.04
N LYS A 125 -4.51 14.53 8.82
CA LYS A 125 -5.93 14.79 8.60
C LYS A 125 -6.79 13.67 9.17
N ALA A 126 -6.41 12.39 8.96
CA ALA A 126 -7.14 11.25 9.52
C ALA A 126 -7.19 11.32 11.05
N ARG A 127 -6.04 11.59 11.70
CA ARG A 127 -5.96 11.66 13.16
C ARG A 127 -6.69 12.87 13.75
N LEU A 128 -6.48 14.05 13.21
CA LEU A 128 -7.05 15.32 13.74
C LEU A 128 -8.57 15.37 13.57
N GLN A 129 -9.10 14.82 12.48
CA GLN A 129 -10.54 14.82 12.19
C GLN A 129 -11.21 13.48 12.52
N ASN A 130 -10.48 12.53 13.14
CA ASN A 130 -10.95 11.19 13.49
C ASN A 130 -11.61 10.45 12.31
N LEU A 131 -10.99 10.53 11.11
CA LEU A 131 -11.51 9.91 9.90
C LEU A 131 -11.07 8.44 9.80
N ASP A 132 -11.93 7.62 9.20
CA ASP A 132 -11.64 6.21 8.95
C ASP A 132 -10.75 5.99 7.73
N LEU A 133 -10.89 6.86 6.71
CA LEU A 133 -10.11 6.82 5.49
C LEU A 133 -9.74 8.24 5.04
N THR A 134 -8.49 8.43 4.66
CA THR A 134 -8.05 9.64 3.97
C THR A 134 -7.31 9.28 2.70
N LYS A 135 -7.39 10.14 1.69
CA LYS A 135 -6.70 9.99 0.42
C LYS A 135 -6.37 11.35 -0.18
N THR A 136 -5.51 11.34 -1.17
CA THR A 136 -5.27 12.55 -1.95
C THR A 136 -6.23 12.71 -3.12
N TYR A 137 -6.25 13.91 -3.71
CA TYR A 137 -6.73 14.17 -5.06
C TYR A 137 -5.75 15.08 -5.79
N ARG A 138 -5.54 14.84 -7.09
CA ARG A 138 -4.54 15.56 -7.89
C ARG A 138 -5.09 16.89 -8.37
N VAL A 139 -4.54 18.01 -7.86
CA VAL A 139 -4.92 19.38 -8.28
C VAL A 139 -4.14 19.84 -9.52
N HIS A 140 -2.84 19.53 -9.57
CA HIS A 140 -1.98 19.75 -10.72
C HIS A 140 -1.41 18.43 -11.19
N ARG A 141 -1.38 18.25 -12.50
CA ARG A 141 -0.93 17.01 -13.16
C ARG A 141 -0.05 17.39 -14.33
N ASP A 142 1.20 16.94 -14.27
CA ASP A 142 2.19 17.16 -15.33
C ASP A 142 2.22 16.02 -16.35
N ASP A 143 1.22 15.11 -16.29
CA ASP A 143 1.13 13.90 -17.10
C ASP A 143 0.29 14.05 -18.42
N GLY A 144 0.00 15.29 -18.80
CA GLY A 144 -0.58 15.65 -20.11
C GLY A 144 -2.12 15.69 -20.15
N PHE A 145 -2.64 16.38 -21.21
CA PHE A 145 -4.07 16.67 -21.38
C PHE A 145 -4.91 15.40 -21.55
N TYR A 146 -4.43 14.43 -22.34
CA TYR A 146 -5.16 13.20 -22.63
C TYR A 146 -5.46 12.37 -21.37
N ARG A 147 -4.45 12.22 -20.48
CA ARG A 147 -4.63 11.51 -19.22
C ARG A 147 -5.58 12.25 -18.26
N ARG A 148 -5.55 13.58 -18.25
CA ARG A 148 -6.49 14.39 -17.48
C ARG A 148 -7.93 14.14 -17.94
N LEU A 149 -8.17 14.15 -19.26
CA LEU A 149 -9.49 13.89 -19.83
C LEU A 149 -10.02 12.51 -19.45
N ILE A 150 -9.22 11.46 -19.64
CA ILE A 150 -9.59 10.08 -19.26
C ILE A 150 -9.94 9.97 -17.79
N SER A 151 -9.09 10.55 -16.93
CA SER A 151 -9.33 10.54 -15.50
C SER A 151 -10.63 11.29 -15.12
N SER A 152 -10.92 12.40 -15.78
CA SER A 152 -12.15 13.17 -15.55
C SER A 152 -13.39 12.39 -15.95
N VAL A 153 -13.36 11.73 -17.13
CA VAL A 153 -14.44 10.84 -17.59
C VAL A 153 -14.64 9.68 -16.63
N TYR A 154 -13.55 9.04 -16.18
CA TYR A 154 -13.62 7.94 -15.22
C TYR A 154 -14.23 8.39 -13.89
N ASN A 155 -13.79 9.50 -13.33
CA ASN A 155 -14.32 10.04 -12.07
C ASN A 155 -15.79 10.45 -12.21
N LEU A 156 -16.20 10.99 -13.36
CA LEU A 156 -17.60 11.30 -13.65
C LEU A 156 -18.46 10.03 -13.68
N LEU A 157 -18.03 9.01 -14.41
CA LEU A 157 -18.72 7.72 -14.46
C LEU A 157 -18.81 7.07 -13.08
N PHE A 158 -17.72 7.11 -12.31
CA PHE A 158 -17.70 6.61 -10.95
C PHE A 158 -18.73 7.32 -10.07
N LYS A 159 -18.78 8.66 -10.13
CA LYS A 159 -19.76 9.47 -9.40
C LYS A 159 -21.19 9.13 -9.79
N LEU A 160 -21.49 8.96 -11.09
CA LEU A 160 -22.82 8.63 -11.57
C LEU A 160 -23.26 7.21 -11.17
N LEU A 161 -22.34 6.23 -11.21
CA LEU A 161 -22.64 4.83 -10.90
C LEU A 161 -22.80 4.56 -9.40
N PHE A 162 -22.01 5.23 -8.56
CA PHE A 162 -21.93 4.94 -7.13
C PHE A 162 -22.46 6.08 -6.24
N GLY A 163 -22.85 7.23 -6.80
CA GLY A 163 -23.40 8.36 -6.03
C GLY A 163 -22.38 9.07 -5.11
N MET A 164 -21.09 8.77 -5.25
CA MET A 164 -20.05 9.26 -4.37
C MET A 164 -19.47 10.61 -4.84
N ARG A 165 -19.33 11.55 -3.91
CA ARG A 165 -18.74 12.87 -4.19
C ARG A 165 -17.22 12.85 -3.91
N ILE A 166 -16.47 12.03 -4.65
CA ILE A 166 -15.02 11.90 -4.55
C ILE A 166 -14.37 12.56 -5.75
N GLN A 167 -13.27 13.31 -5.53
CA GLN A 167 -12.63 14.10 -6.57
C GLN A 167 -11.75 13.26 -7.50
N ASP A 168 -10.99 12.30 -6.97
CA ASP A 168 -10.03 11.49 -7.73
C ASP A 168 -9.90 10.09 -7.14
N VAL A 169 -10.66 9.14 -7.70
CA VAL A 169 -10.78 7.75 -7.18
C VAL A 169 -9.42 7.05 -7.09
N ASN A 170 -8.56 7.23 -8.09
CA ASN A 170 -7.30 6.47 -8.23
C ASN A 170 -6.08 7.19 -7.62
N SER A 171 -6.28 8.32 -6.93
CA SER A 171 -5.18 9.03 -6.29
C SER A 171 -4.71 8.32 -5.01
N LYS A 172 -3.40 8.37 -4.78
CA LYS A 172 -2.70 7.87 -3.60
C LYS A 172 -1.87 9.00 -2.95
N PRO A 173 -1.41 8.88 -1.71
CA PRO A 173 -1.67 7.77 -0.79
C PRO A 173 -3.14 7.65 -0.40
N LYS A 174 -3.54 6.41 -0.04
CA LYS A 174 -4.76 6.13 0.71
C LYS A 174 -4.36 5.62 2.08
N ILE A 175 -4.91 6.19 3.13
CA ILE A 175 -4.64 5.81 4.52
C ILE A 175 -5.95 5.40 5.17
N ILE A 176 -5.96 4.26 5.83
CA ILE A 176 -7.15 3.65 6.41
C ILE A 176 -6.85 3.30 7.86
N ARG A 177 -7.76 3.54 8.77
CA ARG A 177 -7.69 3.01 10.12
C ARG A 177 -7.73 1.47 10.07
N ARG A 178 -6.72 0.78 10.61
CA ARG A 178 -6.58 -0.69 10.48
C ARG A 178 -7.83 -1.45 10.95
N SER A 179 -8.46 -1.02 12.04
CA SER A 179 -9.71 -1.63 12.54
C SER A 179 -10.88 -1.54 11.56
N LYS A 180 -10.81 -0.68 10.55
CA LYS A 180 -11.81 -0.51 9.49
C LYS A 180 -11.44 -1.23 8.19
N TYR A 181 -10.16 -1.58 8.02
CA TYR A 181 -9.68 -2.22 6.80
C TYR A 181 -10.37 -3.56 6.52
N GLU A 182 -10.57 -4.38 7.55
CA GLU A 182 -11.23 -5.68 7.40
C GLU A 182 -12.68 -5.56 6.89
N LEU A 183 -13.36 -4.45 7.19
CA LEU A 183 -14.72 -4.18 6.72
C LEU A 183 -14.76 -4.00 5.19
N LEU A 184 -13.64 -3.59 4.58
CA LEU A 184 -13.57 -3.37 3.14
C LEU A 184 -13.63 -4.68 2.34
N ARG A 185 -13.19 -5.81 2.91
CA ARG A 185 -13.20 -7.14 2.26
C ARG A 185 -12.76 -7.06 0.80
N LEU A 186 -11.59 -6.47 0.57
CA LEU A 186 -11.04 -6.25 -0.78
C LEU A 186 -10.81 -7.58 -1.50
N GLU A 187 -11.28 -7.67 -2.73
CA GLU A 187 -11.20 -8.88 -3.57
C GLU A 187 -10.39 -8.64 -4.86
N SER A 188 -10.37 -7.39 -5.36
CA SER A 188 -9.72 -7.07 -6.64
C SER A 188 -8.23 -7.33 -6.62
N ASN A 189 -7.78 -8.12 -7.58
CA ASN A 189 -6.36 -8.39 -7.84
C ASN A 189 -5.82 -7.55 -9.02
N ASP A 190 -6.68 -6.78 -9.68
CA ASP A 190 -6.39 -5.97 -10.86
C ASP A 190 -6.26 -4.47 -10.53
N TRP A 191 -6.33 -3.63 -11.54
CA TRP A 191 -6.25 -2.17 -11.41
C TRP A 191 -7.49 -1.53 -10.75
N PHE A 192 -8.57 -2.29 -10.54
CA PHE A 192 -9.79 -1.80 -9.94
C PHE A 192 -9.71 -1.62 -8.42
N ALA A 193 -8.66 -2.13 -7.78
CA ALA A 193 -8.50 -2.11 -6.31
C ALA A 193 -8.64 -0.70 -5.70
N ASP A 194 -8.16 0.34 -6.38
CA ASP A 194 -8.31 1.73 -5.91
C ASP A 194 -9.80 2.16 -5.85
N ALA A 195 -10.57 1.80 -6.85
CA ALA A 195 -12.01 2.06 -6.89
C ALA A 195 -12.75 1.19 -5.88
N GLU A 196 -12.36 -0.08 -5.74
CA GLU A 196 -12.96 -0.99 -4.78
C GLU A 196 -12.82 -0.47 -3.35
N ILE A 197 -11.62 0.01 -2.94
CA ILE A 197 -11.43 0.63 -1.62
C ILE A 197 -12.48 1.74 -1.39
N MET A 198 -12.66 2.62 -2.37
CA MET A 198 -13.58 3.75 -2.20
C MET A 198 -15.03 3.31 -2.13
N ILE A 199 -15.45 2.37 -2.99
CA ILE A 199 -16.81 1.84 -3.00
C ILE A 199 -17.11 1.11 -1.68
N ARG A 200 -16.20 0.23 -1.24
CA ARG A 200 -16.36 -0.53 0.00
C ARG A 200 -16.38 0.36 1.23
N ALA A 201 -15.52 1.40 1.27
CA ALA A 201 -15.52 2.38 2.35
C ALA A 201 -16.86 3.12 2.42
N HIS A 202 -17.42 3.51 1.28
CA HIS A 202 -18.72 4.15 1.22
C HIS A 202 -19.86 3.22 1.66
N GLU A 203 -19.90 1.98 1.14
CA GLU A 203 -20.87 0.96 1.51
C GLU A 203 -20.84 0.63 3.02
N ALA A 204 -19.65 0.66 3.63
CA ALA A 204 -19.45 0.47 5.06
C ALA A 204 -19.74 1.71 5.90
N GLY A 205 -20.14 2.84 5.29
CA GLY A 205 -20.43 4.10 5.99
C GLY A 205 -19.18 4.75 6.63
N LEU A 206 -17.98 4.49 6.11
CA LEU A 206 -16.76 5.06 6.66
C LEU A 206 -16.66 6.56 6.38
N SER A 207 -16.10 7.30 7.35
CA SER A 207 -15.79 8.71 7.20
C SER A 207 -14.57 8.89 6.30
N ILE A 208 -14.74 9.66 5.20
CA ILE A 208 -13.70 9.83 4.17
C ILE A 208 -13.27 11.29 4.09
N GLY A 209 -11.95 11.53 4.08
CA GLY A 209 -11.36 12.85 3.86
C GLY A 209 -10.44 12.87 2.65
N GLU A 210 -10.34 14.04 2.00
CA GLU A 210 -9.46 14.23 0.83
C GLU A 210 -8.46 15.36 1.07
N VAL A 211 -7.23 15.20 0.55
CA VAL A 211 -6.12 16.16 0.65
C VAL A 211 -5.65 16.51 -0.77
N PRO A 212 -5.50 17.79 -1.12
CA PRO A 212 -4.95 18.15 -2.42
C PRO A 212 -3.48 17.73 -2.52
N VAL A 213 -3.06 17.28 -3.72
CA VAL A 213 -1.68 16.93 -4.00
C VAL A 213 -1.25 17.39 -5.39
N HIS A 214 -0.02 17.84 -5.50
CA HIS A 214 0.68 17.97 -6.77
C HIS A 214 1.19 16.61 -7.23
N PHE A 215 0.81 16.20 -8.43
CA PHE A 215 1.23 14.94 -9.02
C PHE A 215 2.38 15.22 -9.98
N LEU A 216 3.56 14.71 -9.64
CA LEU A 216 4.81 15.00 -10.34
C LEU A 216 4.90 14.24 -11.67
N ALA A 217 5.59 14.82 -12.65
CA ALA A 217 5.93 14.12 -13.87
C ALA A 217 6.94 12.99 -13.57
N LEU A 218 6.87 11.92 -14.37
CA LEU A 218 7.90 10.88 -14.39
C LEU A 218 8.94 11.24 -15.43
N ASP A 219 10.14 11.59 -15.01
CA ASP A 219 11.22 11.97 -15.91
C ASP A 219 11.83 10.78 -16.70
N ALA A 220 11.62 9.53 -16.23
CA ALA A 220 12.36 8.38 -16.76
C ALA A 220 11.54 7.10 -17.01
N ARG A 221 10.24 7.03 -16.72
CA ARG A 221 9.50 5.77 -16.81
C ARG A 221 8.26 5.87 -17.68
N ALA A 222 8.16 4.99 -18.70
CA ALA A 222 6.96 4.85 -19.50
C ALA A 222 5.77 4.36 -18.64
N SER A 223 4.59 4.93 -18.87
CA SER A 223 3.38 4.48 -18.18
C SER A 223 3.02 3.05 -18.56
N PHE A 224 2.69 2.23 -17.58
CA PHE A 224 2.13 0.89 -17.80
C PHE A 224 0.67 0.90 -18.29
N VAL A 225 -0.02 2.04 -18.21
CA VAL A 225 -1.43 2.15 -18.60
C VAL A 225 -1.54 2.31 -20.11
N LYS A 226 -1.84 1.21 -20.78
CA LYS A 226 -2.14 1.18 -22.23
C LYS A 226 -3.58 1.64 -22.49
N PRO A 227 -3.94 2.14 -23.69
CA PRO A 227 -5.33 2.52 -24.05
C PRO A 227 -6.36 1.43 -23.78
N ALA A 228 -6.02 0.15 -24.00
CA ALA A 228 -6.86 -0.99 -23.68
C ALA A 228 -7.24 -1.09 -22.19
N ALA A 229 -6.36 -0.65 -21.28
CA ALA A 229 -6.64 -0.64 -19.85
C ALA A 229 -7.77 0.33 -19.47
N ILE A 230 -8.03 1.35 -20.28
CA ILE A 230 -9.13 2.31 -20.05
C ILE A 230 -10.49 1.61 -20.23
N LEU A 231 -10.62 0.82 -21.29
CA LEU A 231 -11.84 0.03 -21.53
C LEU A 231 -12.04 -1.00 -20.42
N GLU A 232 -10.95 -1.61 -19.95
CA GLU A 232 -10.97 -2.52 -18.81
C GLU A 232 -11.46 -1.82 -17.54
N PHE A 233 -10.93 -0.62 -17.23
CA PHE A 233 -11.36 0.16 -16.08
C PHE A 233 -12.85 0.50 -16.12
N ILE A 234 -13.35 0.95 -17.26
CA ILE A 234 -14.77 1.25 -17.45
C ILE A 234 -15.61 -0.03 -17.33
N SER A 235 -15.19 -1.11 -18.00
CA SER A 235 -15.86 -2.42 -17.92
C SER A 235 -15.95 -2.91 -16.47
N ASN A 236 -14.86 -2.76 -15.69
CA ASN A 236 -14.83 -3.18 -14.29
C ASN A 236 -15.78 -2.37 -13.40
N LEU A 237 -15.96 -1.06 -13.66
CA LEU A 237 -16.99 -0.25 -12.98
C LEU A 237 -18.40 -0.82 -13.21
N PHE A 238 -18.73 -1.13 -14.45
CA PHE A 238 -20.04 -1.69 -14.81
C PHE A 238 -20.23 -3.10 -14.24
N LYS A 239 -19.24 -3.98 -14.40
CA LYS A 239 -19.26 -5.33 -13.84
C LYS A 239 -19.45 -5.29 -12.32
N TYR A 240 -18.75 -4.40 -11.63
CA TYR A 240 -18.86 -4.27 -10.18
C TYR A 240 -20.24 -3.75 -9.76
N ARG A 241 -20.77 -2.72 -10.46
CA ARG A 241 -22.07 -2.12 -10.16
C ARG A 241 -23.24 -3.07 -10.41
N PHE A 242 -23.20 -3.82 -11.51
CA PHE A 242 -24.32 -4.64 -11.97
C PHE A 242 -24.14 -6.14 -11.74
N GLY A 243 -22.89 -6.64 -11.71
CA GLY A 243 -22.58 -8.06 -11.47
C GLY A 243 -22.76 -8.50 -10.01
N ARG A 244 -22.78 -7.57 -9.07
CA ARG A 244 -22.82 -7.84 -7.63
C ARG A 244 -24.20 -8.17 -7.04
N ARG A 245 -25.26 -8.08 -7.81
CA ARG A 245 -26.63 -8.41 -7.35
C ARG A 245 -26.80 -9.84 -6.82
N HIS A 246 -25.81 -10.73 -7.02
CA HIS A 246 -25.90 -12.14 -6.60
C HIS A 246 -24.87 -12.59 -5.54
N ARG A 247 -24.01 -11.70 -5.00
CA ARG A 247 -23.07 -12.07 -3.93
C ARG A 247 -23.39 -11.35 -2.61
N THR A 248 -24.55 -11.64 -2.06
CA THR A 248 -24.87 -11.27 -0.66
C THR A 248 -24.09 -12.16 0.30
N LEU A 249 -23.28 -11.50 1.19
CA LEU A 249 -23.00 -11.90 2.57
C LEU A 249 -22.92 -13.42 2.85
N GLY A 250 -21.86 -14.09 2.45
CA GLY A 250 -21.72 -15.51 2.75
C GLY A 250 -20.33 -16.13 2.55
N ALA A 251 -19.36 -15.42 1.98
CA ALA A 251 -18.03 -15.99 1.85
C ALA A 251 -17.17 -15.68 3.09
N ALA A 252 -16.70 -16.74 3.75
CA ALA A 252 -15.79 -16.67 4.88
C ALA A 252 -14.56 -15.81 4.55
N ALA A 253 -14.07 -15.08 5.56
CA ALA A 253 -12.82 -14.33 5.44
C ALA A 253 -11.68 -15.23 4.96
N PRO A 254 -10.80 -14.77 4.07
CA PRO A 254 -9.61 -15.53 3.71
C PRO A 254 -8.80 -15.80 4.98
N ALA A 255 -8.28 -17.03 5.10
CA ALA A 255 -7.46 -17.45 6.23
C ALA A 255 -6.31 -16.45 6.45
N PRO A 256 -5.92 -16.17 7.70
CA PRO A 256 -4.82 -15.27 8.00
C PRO A 256 -3.55 -15.77 7.29
N VAL A 257 -2.92 -14.88 6.54
CA VAL A 257 -1.66 -15.16 5.85
C VAL A 257 -0.62 -15.52 6.90
N ALA A 258 -0.11 -16.75 6.86
CA ALA A 258 0.96 -17.20 7.74
C ALA A 258 2.12 -16.19 7.67
N THR A 259 2.45 -15.61 8.81
CA THR A 259 3.58 -14.71 8.97
C THR A 259 4.84 -15.53 8.68
N LEU A 260 5.56 -15.19 7.61
CA LEU A 260 6.86 -15.78 7.35
C LEU A 260 7.80 -15.40 8.50
N GLU A 261 8.26 -16.40 9.22
CA GLU A 261 9.31 -16.28 10.22
C GLU A 261 10.56 -15.67 9.56
N ARG A 262 11.28 -14.83 10.32
CA ARG A 262 12.60 -14.32 9.89
C ARG A 262 13.48 -15.48 9.46
N PRO A 263 14.31 -15.32 8.42
CA PRO A 263 15.41 -16.24 8.20
C PRO A 263 16.23 -16.32 9.49
N GLN A 264 16.44 -17.50 10.01
CA GLN A 264 17.31 -17.72 11.18
C GLN A 264 18.68 -17.17 10.83
N GLN A 265 19.21 -16.26 11.66
CA GLN A 265 20.60 -15.85 11.56
C GLN A 265 21.48 -17.10 11.70
N PRO A 266 22.53 -17.26 10.88
CA PRO A 266 23.47 -18.33 11.06
C PRO A 266 24.06 -18.22 12.48
N ALA A 267 24.12 -19.35 13.17
CA ALA A 267 24.69 -19.44 14.51
C ALA A 267 26.12 -18.87 14.52
N GLU A 268 26.41 -17.97 15.47
CA GLU A 268 27.78 -17.51 15.73
C GLU A 268 28.68 -18.72 15.99
N PRO A 269 29.89 -18.76 15.40
CA PRO A 269 30.85 -19.82 15.69
C PRO A 269 31.27 -19.74 17.16
N PRO A 270 31.50 -20.88 17.83
CA PRO A 270 31.89 -20.91 19.24
C PRO A 270 33.21 -20.19 19.44
N ASP A 271 33.25 -19.35 20.50
CA ASP A 271 34.40 -18.61 20.94
C ASP A 271 35.62 -19.54 21.13
N ARG A 272 36.72 -19.24 20.46
CA ARG A 272 37.99 -19.98 20.64
C ARG A 272 38.52 -19.68 22.05
N ALA A 273 38.59 -20.72 22.85
CA ALA A 273 39.29 -20.70 24.14
C ALA A 273 40.75 -20.21 23.96
N PRO A 274 41.31 -19.42 24.90
CA PRO A 274 42.71 -19.03 24.84
C PRO A 274 43.59 -20.26 25.05
N SER A 275 44.55 -20.42 24.16
CA SER A 275 45.59 -21.42 24.28
C SER A 275 46.58 -21.08 25.38
N PRO A 276 47.20 -22.08 26.05
CA PRO A 276 48.04 -21.92 27.22
C PRO A 276 49.36 -21.20 26.95
#